data_e3639e7b0549ddbd4d94820a62d50385
#
_entry.id   e3639e7b0549ddbd4d94820a62d50385
#
_cell.length_a   1.000
_cell.length_b   1.000
_cell.length_c   1.000
_cell.angle_alpha   90.00
_cell.angle_beta   90.00
_cell.angle_gamma   90.00
#
_symmetry.space_group_name_H-M   'P 1'
#
loop_
_entity.id
_entity.type
_entity.pdbx_description
1 polymer ?
#
loop_
_entity_poly.entity_id
_entity_poly.type
_entity_poly.pdbx_seq_one_letter_code
_entity_poly.pdbx_strand_id
1 'polypeptide(L)'
;MKPFSFVVNEDLQINRKAGKELPPYDNEGLMDAYSQAVIYASEKVSPSVVNIDLYRKGGTPREPSSSLHKAGSGSGFLFTPDGFILTHSHVVQGAQEMEVTLLDGQVIPARLIGEDPDTDLAVIRVDTYDL
;
A
#
# COMPACT_ATOMS: atom_id res chain seq x y z
N MET A 1 -16.63 -6.99 -8.71
CA MET A 1 -15.54 -6.56 -9.58
C MET A 1 -14.38 -7.55 -9.48
N LYS A 2 -13.99 -8.17 -10.59
CA LYS A 2 -13.01 -9.27 -10.57
C LYS A 2 -11.87 -9.10 -11.59
N PRO A 3 -11.19 -7.93 -11.68
CA PRO A 3 -10.18 -7.77 -12.72
C PRO A 3 -8.93 -8.63 -12.48
N PHE A 4 -8.60 -8.92 -11.23
CA PHE A 4 -7.39 -9.65 -10.87
C PHE A 4 -7.52 -11.16 -11.09
N SER A 5 -8.65 -11.75 -10.69
CA SER A 5 -8.92 -13.18 -10.89
C SER A 5 -9.14 -13.52 -12.36
N PHE A 6 -9.60 -12.56 -13.15
CA PHE A 6 -9.86 -12.75 -14.58
C PHE A 6 -8.57 -12.92 -15.37
N VAL A 7 -7.56 -12.09 -15.14
CA VAL A 7 -6.27 -12.17 -15.84
C VAL A 7 -5.53 -13.47 -15.53
N VAL A 8 -5.51 -13.88 -14.26
CA VAL A 8 -4.88 -15.14 -13.84
C VAL A 8 -5.62 -16.34 -14.42
N ASN A 9 -6.96 -16.30 -14.48
CA ASN A 9 -7.76 -17.39 -15.03
C ASN A 9 -7.61 -17.53 -16.54
N GLU A 10 -7.42 -16.46 -17.29
CA GLU A 10 -7.16 -16.54 -18.72
C GLU A 10 -5.86 -17.27 -19.02
N ASP A 11 -4.79 -16.91 -18.33
CA ASP A 11 -3.49 -17.57 -18.50
C ASP A 11 -3.55 -19.05 -18.14
N LEU A 12 -4.25 -19.39 -17.08
CA LEU A 12 -4.48 -20.79 -16.69
C LEU A 12 -5.33 -21.55 -17.68
N GLN A 13 -6.34 -20.92 -18.29
CA GLN A 13 -7.19 -21.54 -19.30
C GLN A 13 -6.45 -21.77 -20.61
N ILE A 14 -5.59 -20.85 -21.02
CA ILE A 14 -4.73 -20.99 -22.21
C ILE A 14 -3.81 -22.20 -22.03
N ASN A 15 -3.20 -22.33 -20.88
CA ASN A 15 -2.32 -23.47 -20.56
C ASN A 15 -3.08 -24.81 -20.54
N ARG A 16 -4.30 -24.83 -20.05
CA ARG A 16 -5.15 -26.04 -20.07
C ARG A 16 -5.60 -26.43 -21.47
N LYS A 17 -5.91 -25.45 -22.31
CA LYS A 17 -6.32 -25.72 -23.70
C LYS A 17 -5.17 -26.19 -24.57
N ALA A 18 -3.95 -25.83 -24.24
CA ALA A 18 -2.77 -26.23 -24.99
C ALA A 18 -2.35 -27.69 -24.71
N GLY A 19 -2.98 -28.38 -23.74
CA GLY A 19 -2.71 -29.77 -23.44
C GLY A 19 -1.26 -30.07 -23.04
N LYS A 20 -0.51 -29.02 -22.73
CA LYS A 20 0.86 -29.19 -22.26
C LYS A 20 0.84 -29.29 -20.74
N GLU A 21 0.90 -30.51 -20.26
CA GLU A 21 1.38 -30.72 -18.92
C GLU A 21 2.79 -30.15 -18.85
N LEU A 22 2.99 -29.14 -17.99
CA LEU A 22 4.34 -28.63 -17.71
C LEU A 22 5.17 -29.81 -17.22
N PRO A 23 6.36 -30.03 -17.82
CA PRO A 23 7.23 -31.10 -17.35
C PRO A 23 7.48 -30.90 -15.85
N PRO A 24 7.45 -31.96 -15.04
CA PRO A 24 7.56 -31.85 -13.58
C PRO A 24 8.88 -31.25 -13.08
N TYR A 25 9.78 -30.86 -13.97
CA TYR A 25 11.11 -30.33 -13.66
C TYR A 25 11.35 -28.89 -14.15
N ASP A 26 10.35 -28.21 -14.76
CA ASP A 26 10.52 -26.83 -15.20
C ASP A 26 10.07 -25.82 -14.12
N ASN A 27 10.60 -26.01 -12.90
CA ASN A 27 10.42 -25.05 -11.82
C ASN A 27 11.10 -23.72 -12.11
N GLU A 28 12.20 -23.70 -12.86
CA GLU A 28 12.91 -22.47 -13.22
C GLU A 28 12.07 -21.59 -14.13
N GLY A 29 11.44 -22.14 -15.17
CA GLY A 29 10.56 -21.39 -16.06
C GLY A 29 9.31 -20.86 -15.36
N LEU A 30 8.72 -21.64 -14.45
CA LEU A 30 7.59 -21.22 -13.63
C LEU A 30 7.98 -20.11 -12.66
N MET A 31 9.12 -20.23 -12.00
CA MET A 31 9.61 -19.20 -11.08
C MET A 31 9.96 -17.92 -11.83
N ASP A 32 10.56 -18.01 -13.02
CA ASP A 32 10.84 -16.85 -13.86
C ASP A 32 9.56 -16.13 -14.28
N ALA A 33 8.54 -16.88 -14.72
CA ALA A 33 7.25 -16.32 -15.11
C ALA A 33 6.55 -15.65 -13.93
N TYR A 34 6.60 -16.25 -12.74
CA TYR A 34 6.08 -15.68 -11.52
C TYR A 34 6.83 -14.41 -11.14
N SER A 35 8.16 -14.44 -11.15
CA SER A 35 9.00 -13.29 -10.84
C SER A 35 8.75 -12.13 -11.79
N GLN A 36 8.63 -12.40 -13.08
CA GLN A 36 8.30 -11.38 -14.09
C GLN A 36 6.96 -10.74 -13.83
N ALA A 37 5.94 -11.54 -13.48
CA ALA A 37 4.61 -11.03 -13.17
C ALA A 37 4.63 -10.13 -11.92
N VAL A 38 5.37 -10.52 -10.88
CA VAL A 38 5.50 -9.74 -9.64
C VAL A 38 6.26 -8.43 -9.92
N ILE A 39 7.35 -8.50 -10.67
CA ILE A 39 8.13 -7.30 -11.05
C ILE A 39 7.26 -6.33 -11.85
N TYR A 40 6.52 -6.83 -12.84
CA TYR A 40 5.64 -6.01 -13.66
C TYR A 40 4.56 -5.33 -12.81
N ALA A 41 3.88 -6.09 -11.94
CA ALA A 41 2.86 -5.54 -11.06
C ALA A 41 3.45 -4.51 -10.09
N SER A 42 4.62 -4.80 -9.51
CA SER A 42 5.31 -3.89 -8.59
C SER A 42 5.68 -2.57 -9.26
N GLU A 43 6.21 -2.62 -10.48
CA GLU A 43 6.57 -1.42 -11.24
C GLU A 43 5.35 -0.56 -11.56
N LYS A 44 4.20 -1.19 -11.83
CA LYS A 44 2.94 -0.48 -12.09
C LYS A 44 2.36 0.19 -10.86
N VAL A 45 2.47 -0.45 -9.70
CA VAL A 45 1.83 -0.02 -8.45
C VAL A 45 2.75 0.85 -7.60
N SER A 46 4.06 0.61 -7.63
CA SER A 46 5.03 1.28 -6.77
C SER A 46 4.95 2.81 -6.76
N PRO A 47 4.71 3.50 -7.89
CA PRO A 47 4.58 4.96 -7.85
C PRO A 47 3.43 5.45 -6.98
N SER A 48 2.43 4.61 -6.73
CA SER A 48 1.26 4.93 -5.91
C SER A 48 1.41 4.49 -4.45
N VAL A 49 2.42 3.67 -4.15
CA VAL A 49 2.66 3.20 -2.78
C VAL A 49 3.39 4.28 -2.00
N VAL A 50 2.90 4.55 -0.80
CA VAL A 50 3.47 5.56 0.09
C VAL A 50 3.76 4.95 1.45
N ASN A 51 4.72 5.55 2.16
CA ASN A 51 4.96 5.25 3.57
C ASN A 51 4.22 6.28 4.43
N ILE A 52 3.61 5.80 5.51
CA ILE A 52 2.87 6.65 6.44
C ILE A 52 3.54 6.55 7.80
N ASP A 53 4.03 7.66 8.30
CA ASP A 53 4.58 7.77 9.64
C ASP A 53 3.59 8.46 10.57
N LEU A 54 3.38 7.87 11.73
CA LEU A 54 2.40 8.31 12.71
C LEU A 54 3.09 8.91 13.91
N TYR A 55 2.57 10.04 14.38
CA TYR A 55 3.10 10.74 15.53
C TYR A 55 2.02 10.90 16.61
N ARG A 56 2.44 10.75 17.85
CA ARG A 56 1.60 10.98 19.04
C ARG A 56 2.34 11.86 20.02
N LYS A 57 1.60 12.65 20.79
CA LYS A 57 2.17 13.39 21.92
C LYS A 57 2.51 12.47 23.05
N GLY A 58 3.68 12.64 23.65
CA GLY A 58 4.13 11.85 24.78
C GLY A 58 3.27 12.06 26.01
N GLY A 59 2.85 10.95 26.64
CA GLY A 59 2.05 10.95 27.86
C GLY A 59 2.77 10.46 29.09
N THR A 60 4.13 10.43 29.10
CA THR A 60 4.90 10.01 30.28
C THR A 60 5.27 11.20 31.14
N PRO A 61 5.34 11.03 32.50
CA PRO A 61 5.71 12.12 33.41
C PRO A 61 7.11 12.68 33.19
N ARG A 62 7.95 12.00 32.40
CA ARG A 62 9.33 12.39 32.10
C ARG A 62 9.47 13.17 30.80
N GLU A 63 8.43 13.22 29.99
CA GLU A 63 8.47 13.93 28.71
C GLU A 63 7.37 14.97 28.64
N PRO A 64 7.68 16.18 28.17
CA PRO A 64 6.65 17.21 28.02
C PRO A 64 5.57 16.73 27.09
N SER A 65 4.31 16.99 27.43
CA SER A 65 3.14 16.63 26.60
C SER A 65 3.13 17.32 25.24
N SER A 66 4.07 18.22 24.97
CA SER A 66 4.21 18.94 23.70
C SER A 66 5.15 18.26 22.72
N SER A 67 5.87 17.20 23.09
CA SER A 67 6.78 16.51 22.18
C SER A 67 6.06 15.40 21.42
N LEU A 68 6.13 15.46 20.10
CA LEU A 68 5.64 14.42 19.22
C LEU A 68 6.67 13.30 19.07
N HIS A 69 6.23 12.05 19.23
CA HIS A 69 7.09 10.92 18.92
C HIS A 69 6.51 10.13 17.78
N LYS A 70 7.39 9.50 17.03
CA LYS A 70 6.98 8.51 16.05
C LYS A 70 6.37 7.31 16.77
N ALA A 71 5.07 7.11 16.62
CA ALA A 71 4.32 6.06 17.29
C ALA A 71 4.19 4.80 16.44
N GLY A 72 4.43 4.88 15.15
CA GLY A 72 4.34 3.76 14.23
C GLY A 72 4.48 4.18 12.79
N SER A 73 4.43 3.21 11.90
CA SER A 73 4.45 3.42 10.48
C SER A 73 3.64 2.35 9.76
N GLY A 74 3.26 2.63 8.55
CA GLY A 74 2.53 1.70 7.70
C GLY A 74 2.62 2.12 6.25
N SER A 75 1.94 1.38 5.40
CA SER A 75 1.88 1.66 3.97
C SER A 75 0.50 2.13 3.57
N GLY A 76 0.44 2.89 2.51
CA GLY A 76 -0.80 3.32 1.89
C GLY A 76 -0.71 3.29 0.38
N PHE A 77 -1.84 3.49 -0.26
CA PHE A 77 -1.96 3.51 -1.71
C PHE A 77 -2.65 4.80 -2.15
N LEU A 78 -1.93 5.63 -2.89
CA LEU A 78 -2.46 6.85 -3.49
C LEU A 78 -3.35 6.47 -4.68
N PHE A 79 -4.64 6.78 -4.61
CA PHE A 79 -5.58 6.33 -5.63
C PHE A 79 -6.28 7.45 -6.39
N THR A 80 -6.04 8.71 -6.01
CA THR A 80 -6.58 9.86 -6.75
C THR A 80 -5.51 10.93 -6.98
N PRO A 81 -5.63 11.72 -8.05
CA PRO A 81 -4.67 12.80 -8.33
C PRO A 81 -4.71 13.93 -7.29
N ASP A 82 -5.79 14.08 -6.57
CA ASP A 82 -5.97 15.13 -5.55
C ASP A 82 -5.53 14.69 -4.14
N GLY A 83 -4.83 13.58 -4.03
CA GLY A 83 -4.10 13.23 -2.82
C GLY A 83 -4.79 12.29 -1.85
N PHE A 84 -5.83 11.57 -2.26
CA PHE A 84 -6.48 10.58 -1.41
C PHE A 84 -5.68 9.28 -1.38
N ILE A 85 -5.47 8.76 -0.19
CA ILE A 85 -4.68 7.56 0.09
C ILE A 85 -5.52 6.57 0.85
N LEU A 86 -5.53 5.32 0.37
CA LEU A 86 -6.14 4.19 1.06
C LEU A 86 -5.10 3.50 1.94
N THR A 87 -5.46 3.23 3.18
CA THR A 87 -4.61 2.51 4.13
C THR A 87 -5.48 1.68 5.07
N HIS A 88 -4.87 1.04 6.05
CA HIS A 88 -5.60 0.30 7.07
C HIS A 88 -5.97 1.19 8.25
N SER A 89 -7.17 0.96 8.80
CA SER A 89 -7.65 1.70 9.97
C SER A 89 -6.71 1.57 11.16
N HIS A 90 -6.21 0.36 11.43
CA HIS A 90 -5.29 0.13 12.56
C HIS A 90 -3.96 0.90 12.43
N VAL A 91 -3.55 1.26 11.21
CA VAL A 91 -2.34 2.07 10.98
C VAL A 91 -2.55 3.50 11.47
N VAL A 92 -3.70 4.09 11.21
CA VAL A 92 -3.97 5.52 11.51
C VAL A 92 -4.65 5.74 12.84
N GLN A 93 -5.07 4.67 13.51
CA GLN A 93 -5.83 4.74 14.75
C GLN A 93 -5.03 5.43 15.87
N GLY A 94 -5.62 6.47 16.44
CA GLY A 94 -5.01 7.22 17.53
C GLY A 94 -3.85 8.13 17.14
N ALA A 95 -3.55 8.28 15.84
CA ALA A 95 -2.54 9.22 15.38
C ALA A 95 -3.01 10.67 15.57
N GLN A 96 -2.16 11.51 16.11
CA GLN A 96 -2.42 12.94 16.22
C GLN A 96 -1.92 13.69 14.99
N GLU A 97 -0.77 13.27 14.48
CA GLU A 97 -0.22 13.79 13.23
C GLU A 97 0.26 12.63 12.36
N MET A 98 0.17 12.82 11.07
CA MET A 98 0.62 11.85 10.06
C MET A 98 1.47 12.55 9.01
N GLU A 99 2.53 11.88 8.59
CA GLU A 99 3.35 12.29 7.46
C GLU A 99 3.38 11.17 6.43
N VAL A 100 3.25 11.54 5.18
CA VAL A 100 3.31 10.62 4.06
C VAL A 100 4.60 10.88 3.28
N THR A 101 5.35 9.82 3.07
CA THR A 101 6.56 9.87 2.23
C THR A 101 6.24 9.21 0.90
N LEU A 102 6.38 9.99 -0.16
CA LEU A 102 6.21 9.52 -1.53
C LEU A 102 7.43 8.76 -2.03
N LEU A 103 7.30 8.08 -3.15
CA LEU A 103 8.38 7.30 -3.75
C LEU A 103 9.62 8.15 -4.06
N ASP A 104 9.43 9.43 -4.42
CA ASP A 104 10.52 10.36 -4.71
C ASP A 104 11.17 10.97 -3.46
N GLY A 105 10.73 10.58 -2.27
CA GLY A 105 11.26 11.05 -1.00
C GLY A 105 10.58 12.29 -0.45
N GLN A 106 9.60 12.87 -1.12
CA GLN A 106 8.82 13.98 -0.58
C GLN A 106 8.05 13.56 0.65
N VAL A 107 8.11 14.36 1.71
CA VAL A 107 7.37 14.17 2.95
C VAL A 107 6.27 15.22 3.02
N ILE A 108 5.03 14.78 3.11
CA ILE A 108 3.86 15.66 3.05
C ILE A 108 2.96 15.36 4.24
N PRO A 109 2.49 16.36 4.99
CA PRO A 109 1.50 16.15 6.04
C PRO A 109 0.20 15.59 5.47
N ALA A 110 -0.44 14.72 6.25
CA ALA A 110 -1.71 14.10 5.87
C ALA A 110 -2.72 14.25 7.00
N ARG A 111 -3.99 14.16 6.62
CA ARG A 111 -5.12 14.19 7.56
C ARG A 111 -6.05 13.02 7.33
N LEU A 112 -6.69 12.55 8.39
CA LEU A 112 -7.70 11.52 8.31
C LEU A 112 -8.98 12.07 7.70
N ILE A 113 -9.48 11.41 6.66
CA ILE A 113 -10.77 11.73 6.03
C ILE A 113 -11.87 10.87 6.61
N GLY A 114 -11.61 9.57 6.77
CA GLY A 114 -12.56 8.64 7.34
C GLY A 114 -11.94 7.29 7.57
N GLU A 115 -12.56 6.51 8.45
CA GLU A 115 -12.10 5.16 8.73
C GLU A 115 -13.29 4.25 9.03
N ASP A 116 -13.10 2.98 8.74
CA ASP A 116 -14.01 1.90 9.10
C ASP A 116 -13.23 0.80 9.82
N PRO A 117 -13.26 0.76 11.16
CA PRO A 117 -12.54 -0.26 11.91
C PRO A 117 -13.02 -1.69 11.63
N ASP A 118 -14.28 -1.87 11.25
CA ASP A 118 -14.83 -3.20 10.99
C ASP A 118 -14.23 -3.85 9.74
N THR A 119 -13.94 -3.05 8.72
CA THR A 119 -13.25 -3.52 7.50
C THR A 119 -11.75 -3.29 7.54
N ASP A 120 -11.25 -2.61 8.57
CA ASP A 120 -9.86 -2.19 8.70
C ASP A 120 -9.39 -1.30 7.55
N LEU A 121 -10.27 -0.43 7.06
CA LEU A 121 -9.96 0.52 6.00
C LEU A 121 -9.98 1.95 6.51
N ALA A 122 -9.10 2.78 5.99
CA ALA A 122 -9.07 4.20 6.25
C ALA A 122 -8.68 4.96 4.98
N VAL A 123 -9.19 6.19 4.88
CA VAL A 123 -8.81 7.13 3.83
C VAL A 123 -8.19 8.35 4.49
N ILE A 124 -7.00 8.68 4.06
CA ILE A 124 -6.31 9.90 4.44
C ILE A 124 -6.07 10.76 3.20
N ARG A 125 -5.76 12.02 3.40
CA ARG A 125 -5.47 12.93 2.29
C ARG A 125 -4.21 13.73 2.57
N VAL A 126 -3.35 13.84 1.57
CA VAL A 126 -2.19 14.73 1.61
C VAL A 126 -2.55 16.07 0.98
N ASP A 127 -2.05 17.14 1.58
CA ASP A 127 -2.23 18.49 1.06
C ASP A 127 -1.08 18.81 0.11
N THR A 128 -1.27 18.49 -1.16
CA THR A 128 -0.30 18.83 -2.20
C THR A 128 -1.02 19.27 -3.46
N TYR A 129 -0.37 20.15 -4.18
CA TYR A 129 -0.89 20.72 -5.43
C TYR A 129 -0.26 20.06 -6.67
N ASP A 130 0.81 19.28 -6.47
CA ASP A 130 1.59 18.69 -7.56
C ASP A 130 1.91 17.22 -7.27
N LEU A 131 0.91 16.38 -7.49
CA LEU A 131 1.12 14.93 -7.48
C LEU A 131 1.27 14.37 -8.88
#